data_89b40d77f50b9286b082d019758e7e38
#
_entry.id   89b40d77f50b9286b082d019758e7e38
#
_cell.length_a   1.000
_cell.length_b   1.000
_cell.length_c   1.000
_cell.angle_alpha   90.00
_cell.angle_beta   90.00
_cell.angle_gamma   90.00
#
_symmetry.space_group_name_H-M   'P 1'
#
loop_
_entity.id
_entity.type
_entity.pdbx_description
1 polymer ?
#
loop_
_entity_poly.entity_id
_entity_poly.type
_entity_poly.pdbx_seq_one_letter_code
_entity_poly.pdbx_strand_id
1 'polypeptide(L)' 'MSETNSDLTNVDPVITEAVENISNRFGAQGLCDLIALAREELARAESALRELSDL' A
#
# COMPACT_ATOMS: atom_id res chain seq x y z
N MET A 1 -11.57 9.49 -14.43
CA MET A 1 -10.31 9.86 -14.57
C MET A 1 -9.66 10.53 -13.41
N SER A 2 -10.17 11.56 -12.97
CA SER A 2 -9.52 12.29 -11.91
C SER A 2 -9.58 11.56 -10.58
N GLU A 3 -10.42 10.56 -10.44
CA GLU A 3 -10.46 9.82 -9.20
C GLU A 3 -9.14 9.17 -8.86
N THR A 4 -8.47 8.65 -9.87
CA THR A 4 -7.19 8.00 -9.65
C THR A 4 -6.18 8.99 -9.08
N ASN A 5 -6.17 10.19 -9.63
CA ASN A 5 -5.26 11.22 -9.15
C ASN A 5 -5.62 11.67 -7.75
N SER A 6 -6.91 11.74 -7.46
CA SER A 6 -7.36 12.11 -6.13
C SER A 6 -6.84 11.15 -5.09
N ASP A 7 -6.89 9.86 -5.41
CA ASP A 7 -6.40 8.86 -4.47
C ASP A 7 -4.93 9.06 -4.19
N LEU A 8 -4.15 9.38 -5.23
CA LEU A 8 -2.72 9.59 -5.06
C LEU A 8 -2.42 10.84 -4.26
N THR A 9 -3.21 11.89 -4.44
CA THR A 9 -2.97 13.12 -3.69
C THR A 9 -3.32 12.99 -2.23
N ASN A 10 -4.18 12.03 -1.89
CA ASN A 10 -4.59 11.84 -0.50
C ASN A 10 -3.70 10.87 0.26
N VAL A 11 -2.66 10.37 -0.39
CA VAL A 11 -1.75 9.44 0.27
C VAL A 11 -0.91 10.19 1.30
N ASP A 12 -0.78 9.59 2.47
CA ASP A 12 0.04 10.15 3.53
C ASP A 12 1.49 10.28 3.06
N PRO A 13 2.14 11.42 3.30
CA PRO A 13 3.55 11.57 2.89
C PRO A 13 4.46 10.50 3.46
N VAL A 14 4.15 9.96 4.62
CA VAL A 14 4.96 8.88 5.19
C VAL A 14 4.96 7.67 4.27
N ILE A 15 3.79 7.35 3.69
CA ILE A 15 3.70 6.23 2.76
C ILE A 15 4.48 6.53 1.50
N THR A 16 4.36 7.74 0.98
CA THR A 16 5.09 8.12 -0.22
C THR A 16 6.60 8.02 0.01
N GLU A 17 7.07 8.49 1.15
CA GLU A 17 8.48 8.43 1.48
C GLU A 17 8.97 6.99 1.60
N ALA A 18 8.14 6.13 2.19
CA ALA A 18 8.52 4.74 2.34
C ALA A 18 8.71 4.08 0.97
N VAL A 19 7.80 4.35 0.05
CA VAL A 19 7.91 3.82 -1.30
C VAL A 19 9.16 4.34 -1.99
N GLU A 20 9.42 5.64 -1.85
CA GLU A 20 10.60 6.23 -2.47
C GLU A 20 11.88 5.66 -1.89
N ASN A 21 11.92 5.44 -0.59
CA ASN A 21 13.08 4.83 0.05
C ASN A 21 13.36 3.44 -0.51
N ILE A 22 12.31 2.65 -0.63
CA ILE A 22 12.44 1.31 -1.17
C ILE A 22 12.96 1.38 -2.62
N SER A 23 12.37 2.26 -3.41
CA SER A 23 12.77 2.41 -4.80
C SER A 23 14.23 2.82 -4.91
N ASN A 24 14.66 3.77 -4.07
CA ASN A 24 16.02 4.30 -4.15
C ASN A 24 17.04 3.27 -3.70
N ARG A 25 16.70 2.43 -2.74
CA ARG A 25 17.66 1.47 -2.19
C ARG A 25 17.68 0.16 -2.96
N PHE A 26 16.54 -0.29 -3.42
CA PHE A 26 16.41 -1.64 -3.99
C PHE A 26 15.94 -1.64 -5.43
N GLY A 27 15.48 -0.50 -5.94
CA GLY A 27 15.03 -0.42 -7.32
C GLY A 27 13.73 -1.17 -7.55
N ALA A 28 13.56 -1.62 -8.78
CA ALA A 28 12.32 -2.27 -9.19
C ALA A 28 12.06 -3.55 -8.41
N GLN A 29 13.11 -4.29 -8.10
CA GLN A 29 12.94 -5.53 -7.36
C GLN A 29 12.35 -5.27 -5.98
N GLY A 30 12.86 -4.23 -5.32
CA GLY A 30 12.32 -3.88 -4.00
C GLY A 30 10.86 -3.47 -4.07
N LEU A 31 10.49 -2.76 -5.12
CA LEU A 31 9.10 -2.37 -5.30
C LEU A 31 8.20 -3.58 -5.52
N CYS A 32 8.67 -4.56 -6.28
CA CYS A 32 7.92 -5.79 -6.47
C CYS A 32 7.71 -6.52 -5.15
N ASP A 33 8.77 -6.60 -4.36
CA ASP A 33 8.67 -7.25 -3.05
C ASP A 33 7.72 -6.50 -2.13
N LEU A 34 7.79 -5.17 -2.18
CA LEU A 34 6.91 -4.34 -1.38
C LEU A 34 5.45 -4.59 -1.74
N ILE A 35 5.17 -4.66 -3.04
CA ILE A 35 3.80 -4.89 -3.49
C ILE A 35 3.30 -6.24 -3.01
N ALA A 36 4.14 -7.27 -3.12
CA ALA A 36 3.75 -8.61 -2.70
C ALA A 36 3.42 -8.65 -1.21
N LEU A 37 4.30 -8.07 -0.39
CA LEU A 37 4.08 -8.05 1.04
C LEU A 37 2.89 -7.19 1.42
N ALA A 38 2.72 -6.07 0.73
CA ALA A 38 1.60 -5.18 1.00
C ALA A 38 0.27 -5.86 0.71
N ARG A 39 0.23 -6.66 -0.35
CA ARG A 39 -0.98 -7.40 -0.68
C ARG A 39 -1.36 -8.38 0.41
N GLU A 40 -0.36 -9.04 0.99
CA GLU A 40 -0.62 -9.96 2.08
C GLU A 40 -1.15 -9.23 3.31
N GLU A 41 -0.56 -8.10 3.61
CA GLU A 41 -1.03 -7.31 4.74
C GLU A 41 -2.43 -6.77 4.50
N LEU A 42 -2.70 -6.35 3.28
CA LEU A 42 -4.02 -5.85 2.93
C LEU A 42 -5.07 -6.95 3.09
N ALA A 43 -4.77 -8.15 2.64
CA ALA A 43 -5.69 -9.26 2.77
C ALA A 43 -6.00 -9.54 4.24
N ARG A 44 -4.98 -9.47 5.10
CA ARG A 44 -5.17 -9.67 6.53
C ARG A 44 -6.05 -8.59 7.12
N ALA A 45 -5.79 -7.34 6.73
CA ALA A 45 -6.55 -6.22 7.24
C ALA A 45 -8.01 -6.30 6.81
N GLU A 46 -8.24 -6.67 5.55
CA GLU A 46 -9.60 -6.79 5.05
C GLU A 46 -10.34 -7.93 5.74
N SER A 47 -9.63 -9.01 6.02
CA SER A 47 -10.23 -10.13 6.72
C SER A 47 -10.65 -9.73 8.14
N ALA A 48 -9.81 -8.96 8.80
CA ALA A 48 -10.12 -8.48 10.14
C ALA A 48 -11.34 -7.56 10.13
N LEU A 49 -11.42 -6.68 9.14
CA LEU A 49 -12.56 -5.79 9.01
C LEU A 49 -13.85 -6.56 8.76
N ARG A 50 -13.75 -7.61 7.94
CA ARG A 50 -14.92 -8.42 7.64
C ARG A 50 -15.41 -9.15 8.89
N GLU A 51 -14.49 -9.64 9.70
CA GLU A 51 -14.87 -10.30 10.94
C GLU A 51 -15.56 -9.35 11.88
N LEU A 52 -15.09 -8.13 11.97
CA LEU A 52 -15.74 -7.13 12.80
C LEU A 52 -17.14 -6.82 12.30
N SER A 53 -17.31 -6.80 10.99
CA SER A 53 -18.64 -6.53 10.42
C SER A 53 -19.64 -7.62 10.73
N ASP A 54 -19.16 -8.86 10.89
CA ASP A 54 -20.04 -9.99 11.16
C ASP A 54 -20.52 -10.00 12.59
N LEU A 55 -19.88 -9.25 13.46
CA LEU A 55 -20.32 -9.18 14.84
C LEU A 55 -21.56 -8.31 14.97
#